data_f6bb72d5b19c2aad2af3ed7cf43639cd
#
_entry.id   f6bb72d5b19c2aad2af3ed7cf43639cd
#
_cell.length_a   1.000
_cell.length_b   1.000
_cell.length_c   1.000
_cell.angle_alpha   90.00
_cell.angle_beta   90.00
_cell.angle_gamma   90.00
#
_symmetry.space_group_name_H-M   'P 1'
#
loop_
_entity.id
_entity.type
_entity.pdbx_description
1 polymer ?
#
loop_
_entity_poly.entity_id
_entity_poly.type
_entity_poly.pdbx_seq_one_letter_code
_entity_poly.pdbx_strand_id
1 'polypeptide(L)'
;VSVFFVGYELRQANKIARVETEWQLMNTYASWDEAIISCPECFIQSASAFSSTTEYMRVQSIIYRAINAWQAGEIGYDEGLLSQRTFNLFYRDANIFINQAKEAGTLALWKQTLDENPDWNDSIVFQHLYDLISNAESID
;
A
#
# COMPACT_ATOMS: atom_id res chain seq x y z
N VAL A 1 -30.17 31.87 8.97
CA VAL A 1 -28.88 31.28 8.56
C VAL A 1 -28.95 31.06 7.06
N SER A 2 -28.06 31.69 6.32
CA SER A 2 -28.08 31.65 4.87
C SER A 2 -27.58 30.27 4.38
N VAL A 3 -28.29 29.65 3.42
CA VAL A 3 -27.87 28.42 2.75
C VAL A 3 -26.45 28.54 2.15
N PHE A 4 -26.07 29.76 1.76
CA PHE A 4 -24.71 30.06 1.29
C PHE A 4 -23.63 29.89 2.39
N PHE A 5 -23.96 30.22 3.63
CA PHE A 5 -23.03 30.06 4.75
C PHE A 5 -22.78 28.59 5.06
N VAL A 6 -23.84 27.79 5.11
CA VAL A 6 -23.75 26.33 5.29
C VAL A 6 -22.95 25.68 4.15
N GLY A 7 -23.17 26.10 2.92
CA GLY A 7 -22.43 25.58 1.76
C GLY A 7 -20.93 25.94 1.82
N TYR A 8 -20.58 27.12 2.33
CA TYR A 8 -19.20 27.54 2.54
C TYR A 8 -18.53 26.72 3.64
N GLU A 9 -19.19 26.54 4.79
CA GLU A 9 -18.66 25.73 5.90
C GLU A 9 -18.44 24.27 5.51
N LEU A 10 -19.38 23.66 4.75
CA LEU A 10 -19.22 22.30 4.24
C LEU A 10 -18.01 22.17 3.29
N ARG A 11 -17.79 23.17 2.42
CA ARG A 11 -16.61 23.19 1.55
C ARG A 11 -15.30 23.29 2.34
N GLN A 12 -15.28 24.12 3.38
CA GLN A 12 -14.12 24.27 4.25
C GLN A 12 -13.85 22.97 5.03
N ALA A 13 -14.88 22.35 5.60
CA ALA A 13 -14.78 21.08 6.31
C ALA A 13 -14.24 19.97 5.41
N ASN A 14 -14.75 19.84 4.19
CA ASN A 14 -14.26 18.87 3.20
C ASN A 14 -12.80 19.12 2.80
N LYS A 15 -12.40 20.39 2.67
CA LYS A 15 -11.00 20.73 2.36
C LYS A 15 -10.06 20.35 3.51
N ILE A 16 -10.46 20.60 4.74
CA ILE A 16 -9.69 20.22 5.93
C ILE A 16 -9.58 18.69 6.02
N ALA A 17 -10.70 17.97 5.86
CA ALA A 17 -10.71 16.52 5.87
C ALA A 17 -9.78 15.89 4.82
N ARG A 18 -9.75 16.47 3.60
CA ARG A 18 -8.81 16.05 2.56
C ARG A 18 -7.36 16.21 2.97
N VAL A 19 -6.99 17.40 3.44
CA VAL A 19 -5.61 17.67 3.86
C VAL A 19 -5.21 16.76 5.01
N GLU A 20 -6.09 16.54 5.96
CA GLU A 20 -5.84 15.66 7.11
C GLU A 20 -5.66 14.20 6.68
N THR A 21 -6.50 13.71 5.76
CA THR A 21 -6.39 12.36 5.20
C THR A 21 -5.09 12.18 4.42
N GLU A 22 -4.73 13.13 3.55
CA GLU A 22 -3.46 13.09 2.82
C GLU A 22 -2.26 13.10 3.78
N TRP A 23 -2.32 13.88 4.86
CA TRP A 23 -1.26 13.94 5.86
C TRP A 23 -1.13 12.65 6.67
N GLN A 24 -2.26 12.05 7.09
CA GLN A 24 -2.28 10.76 7.77
C GLN A 24 -1.71 9.65 6.90
N LEU A 25 -2.04 9.64 5.61
CA LEU A 25 -1.49 8.71 4.66
C LEU A 25 0.03 8.85 4.51
N MET A 26 0.52 10.07 4.38
CA MET A 26 1.97 10.36 4.31
C MET A 26 2.69 9.89 5.58
N ASN A 27 2.08 10.06 6.75
CA ASN A 27 2.63 9.53 8.00
C ASN A 27 2.65 7.98 8.03
N THR A 28 1.66 7.33 7.45
CA THR A 28 1.64 5.87 7.31
C THR A 28 2.79 5.39 6.43
N TYR A 29 3.05 6.11 5.33
CA TYR A 29 4.22 5.85 4.48
C TYR A 29 5.54 6.09 5.21
N ALA A 30 5.67 7.18 5.97
CA ALA A 30 6.87 7.44 6.75
C ALA A 30 7.15 6.33 7.78
N SER A 31 6.11 5.80 8.43
CA SER A 31 6.24 4.67 9.37
C SER A 31 6.68 3.38 8.68
N TRP A 32 6.35 3.24 7.41
CA TRP A 32 6.77 2.12 6.58
C TRP A 32 8.23 2.26 6.14
N ASP A 33 8.66 3.45 5.70
CA ASP A 33 10.06 3.75 5.44
C ASP A 33 10.93 3.48 6.67
N GLU A 34 10.47 3.82 7.87
CA GLU A 34 11.16 3.48 9.12
C GLU A 34 11.28 1.96 9.32
N ALA A 35 10.24 1.19 8.97
CA ALA A 35 10.29 -0.28 9.05
C ALA A 35 11.32 -0.86 8.07
N ILE A 36 11.42 -0.31 6.86
CA ILE A 36 12.43 -0.69 5.86
C ILE A 36 13.84 -0.36 6.37
N ILE A 37 14.04 0.86 6.87
CA ILE A 37 15.34 1.31 7.39
C ILE A 37 15.77 0.47 8.59
N SER A 38 14.83 0.04 9.42
CA SER A 38 15.11 -0.77 10.62
C SER A 38 15.49 -2.22 10.32
N CYS A 39 15.14 -2.72 9.14
CA CYS A 39 15.49 -4.08 8.68
C CYS A 39 15.70 -4.11 7.15
N PRO A 40 16.76 -3.44 6.64
CA PRO A 40 16.99 -3.43 5.19
C PRO A 40 17.22 -4.84 4.63
N GLU A 41 17.81 -5.74 5.42
CA GLU A 41 17.99 -7.15 5.07
C GLU A 41 16.66 -7.90 4.87
N CYS A 42 15.58 -7.48 5.49
CA CYS A 42 14.26 -8.08 5.31
C CYS A 42 13.73 -7.96 3.86
N PHE A 43 14.27 -7.01 3.10
CA PHE A 43 13.90 -6.78 1.69
C PHE A 43 14.84 -7.42 0.69
N ILE A 44 16.05 -7.80 1.14
CA ILE A 44 17.13 -8.27 0.27
C ILE A 44 17.24 -9.81 0.31
N GLN A 45 16.71 -10.44 1.34
CA GLN A 45 16.82 -11.89 1.50
C GLN A 45 15.71 -12.61 0.72
N SER A 46 16.09 -13.63 -0.04
CA SER A 46 15.11 -14.53 -0.66
C SER A 46 14.29 -15.25 0.41
N ALA A 47 13.02 -15.55 0.10
CA ALA A 47 12.12 -16.26 1.02
C ALA A 47 12.71 -17.61 1.51
N SER A 48 13.58 -18.23 0.72
CA SER A 48 14.30 -19.48 1.08
C SER A 48 15.45 -19.25 2.07
N ALA A 49 15.85 -18.01 2.31
CA ALA A 49 16.96 -17.64 3.19
C ALA A 49 16.51 -17.23 4.60
N PHE A 50 15.19 -17.21 4.88
CA PHE A 50 14.71 -16.92 6.23
C PHE A 50 15.20 -18.00 7.20
N SER A 51 16.16 -17.63 8.03
CA SER A 51 16.76 -18.53 9.01
C SER A 51 15.87 -18.76 10.23
N SER A 52 14.82 -17.96 10.40
CA SER A 52 13.93 -18.05 11.55
C SER A 52 12.49 -17.63 11.23
N THR A 53 11.53 -18.16 12.00
CA THR A 53 10.12 -17.75 11.99
C THR A 53 9.97 -16.24 12.25
N THR A 54 10.88 -15.65 13.04
CA THR A 54 10.85 -14.23 13.38
C THR A 54 11.15 -13.34 12.16
N GLU A 55 12.12 -13.72 11.33
CA GLU A 55 12.43 -12.99 10.08
C GLU A 55 11.27 -13.09 9.09
N TYR A 56 10.71 -14.28 8.91
CA TYR A 56 9.52 -14.47 8.09
C TYR A 56 8.38 -13.55 8.54
N MET A 57 8.04 -13.52 9.84
CA MET A 57 6.98 -12.67 10.38
C MET A 57 7.26 -11.17 10.20
N ARG A 58 8.53 -10.76 10.25
CA ARG A 58 8.90 -9.36 9.98
C ARG A 58 8.59 -8.96 8.54
N VAL A 59 9.03 -9.76 7.57
CA VAL A 59 8.78 -9.48 6.14
C VAL A 59 7.28 -9.51 5.85
N GLN A 60 6.56 -10.50 6.38
CA GLN A 60 5.11 -10.57 6.24
C GLN A 60 4.42 -9.31 6.83
N SER A 61 4.85 -8.84 8.00
CA SER A 61 4.32 -7.62 8.60
C SER A 61 4.56 -6.38 7.75
N ILE A 62 5.68 -6.30 7.05
CA ILE A 62 5.99 -5.21 6.13
C ILE A 62 5.07 -5.25 4.91
N ILE A 63 4.85 -6.43 4.34
CA ILE A 63 3.91 -6.63 3.24
C ILE A 63 2.49 -6.18 3.67
N TYR A 64 2.01 -6.62 4.82
CA TYR A 64 0.70 -6.20 5.34
C TYR A 64 0.60 -4.68 5.52
N ARG A 65 1.64 -4.03 6.01
CA ARG A 65 1.65 -2.56 6.16
C ARG A 65 1.55 -1.84 4.82
N ALA A 66 2.29 -2.30 3.82
CA ALA A 66 2.22 -1.75 2.47
C ALA A 66 0.80 -1.88 1.89
N ILE A 67 0.24 -3.08 1.96
CA ILE A 67 -1.09 -3.38 1.47
C ILE A 67 -2.15 -2.54 2.18
N ASN A 68 -2.10 -2.46 3.51
CA ASN A 68 -3.04 -1.65 4.30
C ASN A 68 -2.94 -0.15 3.95
N ALA A 69 -1.74 0.36 3.70
CA ALA A 69 -1.55 1.75 3.28
C ALA A 69 -2.18 2.01 1.90
N TRP A 70 -2.01 1.07 0.95
CA TRP A 70 -2.60 1.20 -0.38
C TRP A 70 -4.13 1.07 -0.35
N GLN A 71 -4.69 0.16 0.47
CA GLN A 71 -6.14 0.08 0.67
C GLN A 71 -6.71 1.35 1.29
N ALA A 72 -6.05 1.90 2.31
CA ALA A 72 -6.47 3.16 2.90
C ALA A 72 -6.44 4.30 1.85
N GLY A 73 -5.47 4.26 0.94
CA GLY A 73 -5.39 5.16 -0.21
C GLY A 73 -6.57 5.01 -1.17
N GLU A 74 -6.94 3.78 -1.50
CA GLU A 74 -8.09 3.48 -2.36
C GLU A 74 -9.39 3.98 -1.73
N ILE A 75 -9.64 3.63 -0.47
CA ILE A 75 -10.82 4.10 0.26
C ILE A 75 -10.86 5.64 0.29
N GLY A 76 -9.74 6.29 0.61
CA GLY A 76 -9.66 7.75 0.61
C GLY A 76 -9.93 8.38 -0.75
N TYR A 77 -9.55 7.71 -1.84
CA TYR A 77 -9.83 8.15 -3.20
C TYR A 77 -11.32 8.00 -3.55
N ASP A 78 -11.90 6.86 -3.27
CA ASP A 78 -13.31 6.55 -3.54
C ASP A 78 -14.26 7.49 -2.76
N GLU A 79 -13.89 7.82 -1.53
CA GLU A 79 -14.60 8.80 -0.71
C GLU A 79 -14.33 10.27 -1.14
N GLY A 80 -13.53 10.48 -2.18
CA GLY A 80 -13.18 11.81 -2.69
C GLY A 80 -12.29 12.61 -1.74
N LEU A 81 -11.64 11.95 -0.78
CA LEU A 81 -10.71 12.56 0.18
C LEU A 81 -9.29 12.69 -0.37
N LEU A 82 -8.93 11.89 -1.37
CA LEU A 82 -7.65 11.96 -2.05
C LEU A 82 -7.78 12.48 -3.48
N SER A 83 -6.75 13.18 -3.95
CA SER A 83 -6.65 13.57 -5.35
C SER A 83 -6.24 12.37 -6.22
N GLN A 84 -6.65 12.38 -7.50
CA GLN A 84 -6.17 11.41 -8.50
C GLN A 84 -4.64 11.35 -8.55
N ARG A 85 -3.98 12.50 -8.40
CA ARG A 85 -2.52 12.58 -8.39
C ARG A 85 -1.92 11.78 -7.23
N THR A 86 -2.46 11.94 -6.03
CA THR A 86 -2.01 11.22 -4.83
C THR A 86 -2.27 9.74 -4.98
N PHE A 87 -3.45 9.34 -5.45
CA PHE A 87 -3.80 7.96 -5.69
C PHE A 87 -2.87 7.28 -6.72
N ASN A 88 -2.51 7.98 -7.80
CA ASN A 88 -1.57 7.43 -8.80
C ASN A 88 -0.16 7.15 -8.23
N LEU A 89 0.23 7.81 -7.13
CA LEU A 89 1.49 7.48 -6.47
C LEU A 89 1.48 6.05 -5.92
N PHE A 90 0.35 5.57 -5.41
CA PHE A 90 0.21 4.20 -4.89
C PHE A 90 0.46 3.16 -5.98
N TYR A 91 -0.08 3.35 -7.18
CA TYR A 91 0.17 2.46 -8.30
C TYR A 91 1.64 2.42 -8.69
N ARG A 92 2.30 3.58 -8.70
CA ARG A 92 3.73 3.67 -8.98
C ARG A 92 4.55 2.93 -7.93
N ASP A 93 4.20 3.13 -6.67
CA ASP A 93 4.91 2.50 -5.55
C ASP A 93 4.69 0.98 -5.57
N ALA A 94 3.47 0.49 -5.82
CA ALA A 94 3.20 -0.92 -5.99
C ALA A 94 4.10 -1.56 -7.07
N ASN A 95 4.27 -0.90 -8.24
CA ASN A 95 5.19 -1.37 -9.28
C ASN A 95 6.64 -1.47 -8.79
N ILE A 96 7.12 -0.45 -8.06
CA ILE A 96 8.48 -0.43 -7.52
C ILE A 96 8.67 -1.60 -6.55
N PHE A 97 7.70 -1.82 -5.65
CA PHE A 97 7.79 -2.87 -4.63
C PHE A 97 7.75 -4.28 -5.22
N ILE A 98 6.89 -4.53 -6.19
CA ILE A 98 6.83 -5.84 -6.84
C ILE A 98 8.11 -6.12 -7.62
N ASN A 99 8.69 -5.12 -8.29
CA ASN A 99 9.98 -5.29 -8.95
C ASN A 99 11.11 -5.57 -7.93
N GLN A 100 11.15 -4.87 -6.81
CA GLN A 100 12.09 -5.15 -5.74
C GLN A 100 11.87 -6.54 -5.13
N ALA A 101 10.62 -6.96 -4.93
CA ALA A 101 10.27 -8.29 -4.46
C ALA A 101 10.73 -9.38 -5.43
N LYS A 102 10.64 -9.13 -6.75
CA LYS A 102 11.17 -10.03 -7.78
C LYS A 102 12.68 -10.16 -7.64
N GLU A 103 13.41 -9.05 -7.60
CA GLU A 103 14.86 -9.03 -7.44
C GLU A 103 15.32 -9.69 -6.15
N ALA A 104 14.58 -9.50 -5.06
CA ALA A 104 14.85 -10.11 -3.76
C ALA A 104 14.39 -11.58 -3.64
N GLY A 105 13.66 -12.12 -4.62
CA GLY A 105 13.11 -13.49 -4.57
C GLY A 105 11.97 -13.66 -3.55
N THR A 106 11.25 -12.60 -3.22
CA THR A 106 10.14 -12.61 -2.23
C THR A 106 8.74 -12.58 -2.86
N LEU A 107 8.60 -12.65 -4.18
CA LEU A 107 7.31 -12.63 -4.88
C LEU A 107 6.34 -13.70 -4.38
N ALA A 108 6.82 -14.91 -4.11
CA ALA A 108 5.99 -16.00 -3.60
C ALA A 108 5.33 -15.64 -2.27
N LEU A 109 6.01 -14.88 -1.40
CA LEU A 109 5.47 -14.42 -0.13
C LEU A 109 4.40 -13.34 -0.33
N TRP A 110 4.59 -12.43 -1.29
CA TRP A 110 3.58 -11.44 -1.68
C TRP A 110 2.32 -12.15 -2.20
N LYS A 111 2.49 -13.11 -3.10
CA LYS A 111 1.38 -13.90 -3.65
C LYS A 111 0.64 -14.66 -2.55
N GLN A 112 1.36 -15.37 -1.69
CA GLN A 112 0.76 -16.07 -0.57
C GLN A 112 -0.05 -15.13 0.32
N THR A 113 0.47 -13.94 0.64
CA THR A 113 -0.24 -12.96 1.46
C THR A 113 -1.54 -12.49 0.81
N LEU A 114 -1.56 -12.31 -0.51
CA LEU A 114 -2.78 -11.97 -1.25
C LEU A 114 -3.77 -13.14 -1.25
N ASP A 115 -3.31 -14.36 -1.50
CA ASP A 115 -4.16 -15.57 -1.54
C ASP A 115 -4.81 -15.88 -0.18
N GLU A 116 -4.14 -15.55 0.93
CA GLU A 116 -4.65 -15.71 2.29
C GLU A 116 -5.74 -14.68 2.66
N ASN A 117 -5.92 -13.64 1.83
CA ASN A 117 -6.86 -12.55 2.09
C ASN A 117 -7.84 -12.33 0.91
N PRO A 118 -8.69 -13.30 0.59
CA PRO A 118 -9.59 -13.24 -0.58
C PRO A 118 -10.62 -12.10 -0.49
N ASP A 119 -10.92 -11.60 0.71
CA ASP A 119 -11.85 -10.48 0.91
C ASP A 119 -11.33 -9.16 0.30
N TRP A 120 -10.07 -9.14 -0.08
CA TRP A 120 -9.45 -7.99 -0.74
C TRP A 120 -9.65 -7.96 -2.26
N ASN A 121 -10.23 -8.99 -2.84
CA ASN A 121 -10.38 -9.14 -4.30
C ASN A 121 -11.22 -8.03 -4.97
N ASP A 122 -12.05 -7.31 -4.22
CA ASP A 122 -12.83 -6.18 -4.72
C ASP A 122 -12.01 -4.89 -4.84
N SER A 123 -10.80 -4.86 -4.29
CA SER A 123 -9.89 -3.72 -4.34
C SER A 123 -9.20 -3.62 -5.71
N ILE A 124 -9.22 -2.43 -6.31
CA ILE A 124 -8.51 -2.14 -7.57
C ILE A 124 -6.99 -2.29 -7.36
N VAL A 125 -6.49 -1.89 -6.20
CA VAL A 125 -5.07 -2.03 -5.85
C VAL A 125 -4.67 -3.50 -5.79
N PHE A 126 -5.51 -4.36 -5.24
CA PHE A 126 -5.23 -5.79 -5.17
C PHE A 126 -5.23 -6.46 -6.54
N GLN A 127 -6.21 -6.15 -7.37
CA GLN A 127 -6.23 -6.64 -8.76
C GLN A 127 -4.95 -6.23 -9.48
N HIS A 128 -4.53 -4.98 -9.30
CA HIS A 128 -3.28 -4.49 -9.87
C HIS A 128 -2.04 -5.24 -9.36
N LEU A 129 -1.97 -5.53 -8.06
CA LEU A 129 -0.88 -6.32 -7.47
C LEU A 129 -0.84 -7.75 -8.02
N TYR A 130 -1.99 -8.41 -8.15
CA TYR A 130 -2.08 -9.74 -8.75
C TYR A 130 -1.58 -9.75 -10.19
N ASP A 131 -1.97 -8.75 -10.99
CA ASP A 131 -1.52 -8.60 -12.37
C ASP A 131 0.00 -8.40 -12.45
N LEU A 132 0.56 -7.56 -11.58
CA LEU A 132 2.00 -7.33 -11.51
C LEU A 132 2.78 -8.61 -11.15
N ILE A 133 2.31 -9.34 -10.14
CA ILE A 133 2.97 -10.59 -9.70
C ILE A 133 2.88 -11.65 -10.81
N SER A 134 1.71 -11.83 -11.41
CA SER A 134 1.51 -12.79 -12.50
C SER A 134 2.38 -12.49 -13.72
N ASN A 135 2.51 -11.20 -14.07
CA ASN A 135 3.38 -10.76 -15.17
C ASN A 135 4.86 -10.97 -14.83
N ALA A 136 5.25 -10.76 -13.57
CA ALA A 136 6.62 -10.96 -13.13
C ALA A 136 7.04 -12.44 -13.13
N GLU A 137 6.11 -13.37 -12.85
CA GLU A 137 6.34 -14.82 -12.88
C GLU A 137 6.40 -15.38 -14.32
N SER A 138 5.76 -14.73 -15.29
CA SER A 138 5.67 -15.23 -16.69
C SER A 138 6.92 -14.95 -17.54
N ILE A 139 7.90 -14.22 -17.03
CA ILE A 139 9.11 -13.79 -17.74
C ILE A 139 10.32 -14.69 -17.45
N ASP A 140 10.20 -15.64 -16.54
CA ASP A 140 11.22 -16.64 -16.18
C ASP A 140 10.93 -17.99 -16.87
#